data_a4108f89dd692321e7f274417e729c40
#
_entry.id   a4108f89dd692321e7f274417e729c40
#
_cell.length_a   1.000
_cell.length_b   1.000
_cell.length_c   1.000
_cell.angle_alpha   90.00
_cell.angle_beta   90.00
_cell.angle_gamma   90.00
#
_symmetry.space_group_name_H-M   'P 1'
#
loop_
_entity.id
_entity.type
_entity.pdbx_description
1 polymer ?
#
loop_
_entity_poly.entity_id
_entity_poly.type
_entity_poly.pdbx_seq_one_letter_code
_entity_poly.pdbx_strand_id
1 'polypeptide(L)'
;MRLEPQITGGGQEGGLRGGTLNVSGIVGFAKAVAIAVAEMGEEQTRLGRLRDKLAAAIFETTSDVSINGPRLDRTDWRLPGNLNLTFAGVDGEALMMSIQDLALSSGAACTSANPEPSHVLQALGLSVDEARSSLRFGLGRFNTDEEVAFAAEAVAVAVAKLRRLRGS
;
A
#
# COMPACT_ATOMS: atom_id res chain seq x y z
N MET A 1 -8.98 29.01 10.72
CA MET A 1 -7.61 28.44 10.55
C MET A 1 -6.82 29.43 9.72
N ARG A 2 -5.63 29.87 10.18
CA ARG A 2 -4.75 30.78 9.43
C ARG A 2 -3.64 29.91 8.84
N LEU A 3 -3.46 29.98 7.50
CA LEU A 3 -2.38 29.31 6.80
C LEU A 3 -1.21 30.29 6.66
N GLU A 4 0.00 29.80 6.90
CA GLU A 4 1.22 30.55 6.64
C GLU A 4 1.86 30.06 5.34
N PRO A 5 2.31 30.99 4.45
CA PRO A 5 2.96 30.61 3.21
C PRO A 5 4.31 29.96 3.46
N GLN A 6 4.53 28.81 2.86
CA GLN A 6 5.85 28.15 2.89
C GLN A 6 6.80 28.67 1.81
N ILE A 7 6.26 29.20 0.74
CA ILE A 7 7.02 29.87 -0.35
C ILE A 7 6.66 31.33 -0.34
N THR A 8 7.55 32.15 0.20
CA THR A 8 7.39 33.60 0.28
C THR A 8 7.88 34.27 -1.01
N GLY A 9 7.40 35.50 -1.30
CA GLY A 9 7.79 36.25 -2.48
C GLY A 9 6.68 37.23 -2.89
N GLY A 10 6.36 37.28 -4.17
CA GLY A 10 5.31 38.16 -4.69
C GLY A 10 3.91 37.81 -4.20
N GLY A 11 2.92 38.62 -4.55
CA GLY A 11 1.53 38.48 -4.09
C GLY A 11 0.70 37.41 -4.78
N GLN A 12 1.31 36.46 -5.51
CA GLN A 12 0.60 35.37 -6.19
C GLN A 12 -0.19 34.52 -5.18
N GLU A 13 -1.28 33.94 -5.64
CA GLU A 13 -2.20 33.14 -4.84
C GLU A 13 -2.65 33.80 -3.52
N GLY A 14 -2.92 35.14 -3.59
CA GLY A 14 -3.30 35.87 -2.40
C GLY A 14 -2.21 35.97 -1.33
N GLY A 15 -0.94 35.84 -1.72
CA GLY A 15 0.21 35.82 -0.84
C GLY A 15 0.50 34.45 -0.20
N LEU A 16 -0.30 33.42 -0.49
CA LEU A 16 -0.12 32.08 0.08
C LEU A 16 0.98 31.26 -0.60
N ARG A 17 1.33 31.59 -1.84
CA ARG A 17 2.41 30.94 -2.58
C ARG A 17 3.06 31.95 -3.51
N GLY A 18 4.21 32.48 -3.13
CA GLY A 18 4.99 33.44 -3.93
C GLY A 18 5.64 32.79 -5.16
N GLY A 19 6.06 33.64 -6.09
CA GLY A 19 6.75 33.26 -7.32
C GLY A 19 5.82 32.83 -8.47
N THR A 20 6.40 32.77 -9.68
CA THR A 20 5.69 32.34 -10.90
C THR A 20 5.05 30.97 -10.73
N LEU A 21 3.82 30.83 -11.19
CA LEU A 21 3.06 29.58 -11.11
C LEU A 21 3.73 28.47 -11.95
N ASN A 22 3.73 27.27 -11.43
CA ASN A 22 4.17 26.08 -12.17
C ASN A 22 3.08 25.65 -13.17
N VAL A 23 2.99 26.33 -14.29
CA VAL A 23 1.94 26.10 -15.30
C VAL A 23 1.93 24.67 -15.81
N SER A 24 3.09 24.09 -16.10
CA SER A 24 3.18 22.70 -16.57
C SER A 24 2.68 21.71 -15.52
N GLY A 25 3.03 21.90 -14.25
CA GLY A 25 2.52 21.08 -13.15
C GLY A 25 1.02 21.21 -12.95
N ILE A 26 0.47 22.42 -13.06
CA ILE A 26 -0.98 22.69 -12.95
C ILE A 26 -1.74 21.98 -14.08
N VAL A 27 -1.29 22.13 -15.32
CA VAL A 27 -1.92 21.49 -16.49
C VAL A 27 -1.82 19.98 -16.41
N GLY A 28 -0.64 19.45 -16.04
CA GLY A 28 -0.43 18.01 -15.86
C GLY A 28 -1.33 17.42 -14.76
N PHE A 29 -1.44 18.10 -13.62
CA PHE A 29 -2.33 17.70 -12.54
C PHE A 29 -3.80 17.71 -12.95
N ALA A 30 -4.25 18.79 -13.61
CA ALA A 30 -5.62 18.90 -14.11
C ALA A 30 -5.95 17.76 -15.10
N LYS A 31 -5.03 17.43 -16.02
CA LYS A 31 -5.20 16.31 -16.95
C LYS A 31 -5.24 14.96 -16.22
N ALA A 32 -4.37 14.75 -15.24
CA ALA A 32 -4.36 13.52 -14.44
C ALA A 32 -5.68 13.33 -13.68
N VAL A 33 -6.20 14.39 -13.07
CA VAL A 33 -7.52 14.36 -12.40
C VAL A 33 -8.64 14.04 -13.38
N ALA A 34 -8.66 14.67 -14.54
CA ALA A 34 -9.68 14.40 -15.56
C ALA A 34 -9.69 12.92 -16.01
N ILE A 35 -8.51 12.34 -16.23
CA ILE A 35 -8.36 10.93 -16.58
C ILE A 35 -8.82 10.04 -15.42
N ALA A 36 -8.36 10.32 -14.21
CA ALA A 36 -8.70 9.52 -13.03
C ALA A 36 -10.21 9.50 -12.76
N VAL A 37 -10.89 10.64 -12.91
CA VAL A 37 -12.35 10.72 -12.74
C VAL A 37 -13.09 9.97 -13.84
N ALA A 38 -12.65 10.09 -15.09
CA ALA A 38 -13.29 9.42 -16.22
C ALA A 38 -13.20 7.89 -16.13
N GLU A 39 -12.09 7.35 -15.64
CA GLU A 39 -11.81 5.92 -15.59
C GLU A 39 -12.11 5.29 -14.22
N MET A 40 -12.49 6.08 -13.22
CA MET A 40 -12.60 5.66 -11.81
C MET A 40 -13.49 4.44 -11.62
N GLY A 41 -14.63 4.35 -12.28
CA GLY A 41 -15.57 3.24 -12.10
C GLY A 41 -15.04 1.91 -12.61
N GLU A 42 -14.40 1.90 -13.79
CA GLU A 42 -13.79 0.72 -14.37
C GLU A 42 -12.57 0.27 -13.56
N GLU A 43 -11.71 1.23 -13.18
CA GLU A 43 -10.53 0.97 -12.36
C GLU A 43 -10.90 0.42 -10.98
N GLN A 44 -11.92 0.94 -10.33
CA GLN A 44 -12.38 0.39 -9.05
C GLN A 44 -12.77 -1.08 -9.15
N THR A 45 -13.51 -1.44 -10.19
CA THR A 45 -13.95 -2.82 -10.42
C THR A 45 -12.74 -3.72 -10.73
N ARG A 46 -11.88 -3.28 -11.63
CA ARG A 46 -10.70 -4.04 -12.05
C ARG A 46 -9.72 -4.26 -10.90
N LEU A 47 -9.38 -3.19 -10.17
CA LEU A 47 -8.43 -3.27 -9.04
C LEU A 47 -9.00 -4.08 -7.88
N GLY A 48 -10.30 -3.96 -7.60
CA GLY A 48 -10.97 -4.80 -6.61
C GLY A 48 -10.84 -6.28 -6.94
N ARG A 49 -11.10 -6.66 -8.19
CA ARG A 49 -10.94 -8.04 -8.67
C ARG A 49 -9.49 -8.54 -8.55
N LEU A 50 -8.50 -7.75 -8.95
CA LEU A 50 -7.08 -8.11 -8.84
C LEU A 50 -6.65 -8.28 -7.39
N ARG A 51 -7.08 -7.39 -6.51
CA ARG A 51 -6.85 -7.47 -5.06
C ARG A 51 -7.43 -8.76 -4.47
N ASP A 52 -8.68 -9.07 -4.80
CA ASP A 52 -9.36 -10.26 -4.29
C ASP A 52 -8.72 -11.54 -4.80
N LYS A 53 -8.28 -11.56 -6.07
CA LYS A 53 -7.49 -12.66 -6.65
C LYS A 53 -6.17 -12.86 -5.91
N LEU A 54 -5.44 -11.77 -5.62
CA LEU A 54 -4.19 -11.83 -4.84
C LEU A 54 -4.44 -12.41 -3.45
N ALA A 55 -5.44 -11.89 -2.75
CA ALA A 55 -5.78 -12.36 -1.40
C ALA A 55 -6.16 -13.85 -1.41
N ALA A 56 -7.02 -14.28 -2.32
CA ALA A 56 -7.43 -15.69 -2.45
C ALA A 56 -6.22 -16.61 -2.70
N ALA A 57 -5.36 -16.27 -3.64
CA ALA A 57 -4.18 -17.08 -3.96
C ALA A 57 -3.20 -17.18 -2.78
N ILE A 58 -3.02 -16.10 -2.01
CA ILE A 58 -2.20 -16.13 -0.79
C ILE A 58 -2.84 -17.01 0.28
N PHE A 59 -4.15 -16.92 0.51
CA PHE A 59 -4.84 -17.74 1.51
C PHE A 59 -4.86 -19.23 1.16
N GLU A 60 -4.91 -19.58 -0.13
CA GLU A 60 -4.84 -20.98 -0.59
C GLU A 60 -3.45 -21.60 -0.35
N THR A 61 -2.39 -20.82 -0.45
CA THR A 61 -1.01 -21.31 -0.43
C THR A 61 -0.29 -21.07 0.90
N THR A 62 -0.82 -20.20 1.75
CA THR A 62 -0.14 -19.74 2.97
C THR A 62 -1.10 -19.78 4.16
N SER A 63 -0.77 -20.57 5.18
CA SER A 63 -1.52 -20.61 6.45
C SER A 63 -1.25 -19.38 7.32
N ASP A 64 -2.08 -19.19 8.35
CA ASP A 64 -1.88 -18.17 9.39
C ASP A 64 -1.66 -16.77 8.83
N VAL A 65 -2.51 -16.40 7.89
CA VAL A 65 -2.59 -15.07 7.28
C VAL A 65 -3.92 -14.43 7.62
N SER A 66 -3.92 -13.15 7.98
CA SER A 66 -5.12 -12.38 8.28
C SER A 66 -5.15 -11.06 7.52
N ILE A 67 -6.37 -10.57 7.22
CA ILE A 67 -6.59 -9.27 6.57
C ILE A 67 -6.65 -8.19 7.64
N ASN A 68 -5.93 -7.11 7.40
CA ASN A 68 -5.96 -5.91 8.25
C ASN A 68 -6.96 -4.87 7.70
N GLY A 69 -7.71 -4.28 8.63
CA GLY A 69 -8.72 -3.27 8.32
C GLY A 69 -10.06 -3.87 7.85
N PRO A 70 -10.91 -3.07 7.17
CA PRO A 70 -12.23 -3.52 6.73
C PRO A 70 -12.18 -4.76 5.84
N ARG A 71 -13.23 -5.59 5.89
CA ARG A 71 -13.37 -6.78 5.02
C ARG A 71 -13.29 -6.38 3.54
N LEU A 72 -12.87 -7.29 2.67
CA LEU A 72 -12.68 -7.00 1.23
C LEU A 72 -14.00 -6.65 0.51
N ASP A 73 -15.13 -7.17 0.99
CA ASP A 73 -16.46 -6.87 0.47
C ASP A 73 -16.99 -5.46 0.87
N ARG A 74 -16.33 -4.78 1.81
CA ARG A 74 -16.68 -3.40 2.21
C ARG A 74 -15.99 -2.38 1.30
N THR A 75 -16.47 -2.29 0.06
CA THR A 75 -15.92 -1.40 -0.98
C THR A 75 -16.11 0.10 -0.68
N ASP A 76 -17.02 0.43 0.20
CA ASP A 76 -17.28 1.78 0.72
C ASP A 76 -16.25 2.24 1.77
N TRP A 77 -15.51 1.30 2.36
CA TRP A 77 -14.54 1.55 3.45
C TRP A 77 -13.10 1.21 3.09
N ARG A 78 -12.87 0.71 1.89
CA ARG A 78 -11.54 0.25 1.45
C ARG A 78 -11.23 0.73 0.04
N LEU A 79 -10.04 1.27 -0.17
CA LEU A 79 -9.53 1.53 -1.50
C LEU A 79 -9.42 0.21 -2.29
N PRO A 80 -9.86 0.19 -3.56
CA PRO A 80 -9.96 -1.06 -4.33
C PRO A 80 -8.63 -1.78 -4.49
N GLY A 81 -7.53 -1.06 -4.71
CA GLY A 81 -6.20 -1.63 -4.89
C GLY A 81 -5.39 -1.81 -3.60
N ASN A 82 -5.98 -1.64 -2.41
CA ASN A 82 -5.26 -1.77 -1.15
C ASN A 82 -5.52 -3.13 -0.50
N LEU A 83 -4.46 -3.91 -0.26
CA LEU A 83 -4.47 -5.14 0.52
C LEU A 83 -3.37 -5.07 1.58
N ASN A 84 -3.75 -5.21 2.85
CA ASN A 84 -2.79 -5.32 3.94
C ASN A 84 -3.03 -6.65 4.67
N LEU A 85 -1.97 -7.46 4.78
CA LEU A 85 -2.02 -8.80 5.35
C LEU A 85 -0.98 -8.95 6.46
N THR A 86 -1.36 -9.58 7.55
CA THR A 86 -0.44 -10.07 8.59
C THR A 86 -0.08 -11.54 8.32
N PHE A 87 1.21 -11.85 8.35
CA PHE A 87 1.75 -13.20 8.20
C PHE A 87 2.28 -13.69 9.56
N ALA A 88 1.47 -14.40 10.32
CA ALA A 88 1.87 -14.84 11.66
C ALA A 88 3.16 -15.67 11.64
N GLY A 89 4.03 -15.36 12.58
CA GLY A 89 5.32 -16.05 12.69
C GLY A 89 6.39 -15.63 11.68
N VAL A 90 6.17 -14.52 10.93
CA VAL A 90 7.14 -13.99 9.96
C VAL A 90 7.40 -12.53 10.27
N ASP A 91 8.65 -12.12 10.27
CA ASP A 91 9.00 -10.70 10.30
C ASP A 91 8.76 -10.06 8.94
N GLY A 92 7.98 -8.98 8.90
CA GLY A 92 7.55 -8.32 7.65
C GLY A 92 8.71 -7.68 6.90
N GLU A 93 9.73 -7.19 7.58
CA GLU A 93 10.92 -6.61 6.95
C GLU A 93 11.76 -7.72 6.30
N ALA A 94 11.97 -8.82 7.01
CA ALA A 94 12.64 -10.00 6.46
C ALA A 94 11.88 -10.58 5.26
N LEU A 95 10.54 -10.59 5.32
CA LEU A 95 9.70 -11.03 4.21
C LEU A 95 9.86 -10.11 3.01
N MET A 96 9.77 -8.80 3.21
CA MET A 96 9.95 -7.81 2.15
C MET A 96 11.34 -7.91 1.50
N MET A 97 12.40 -8.08 2.31
CA MET A 97 13.77 -8.25 1.81
C MET A 97 13.99 -9.58 1.07
N SER A 98 13.18 -10.60 1.35
CA SER A 98 13.24 -11.89 0.67
C SER A 98 12.57 -11.91 -0.71
N ILE A 99 11.81 -10.87 -1.06
CA ILE A 99 11.04 -10.78 -2.30
C ILE A 99 11.48 -9.51 -3.06
N GLN A 100 12.70 -9.52 -3.58
CA GLN A 100 13.32 -8.33 -4.21
C GLN A 100 12.67 -7.93 -5.53
N ASP A 101 11.94 -8.85 -6.17
CA ASP A 101 11.25 -8.61 -7.44
C ASP A 101 9.89 -7.91 -7.26
N LEU A 102 9.44 -7.68 -6.03
CA LEU A 102 8.20 -6.99 -5.72
C LEU A 102 8.44 -5.69 -4.94
N ALA A 103 7.86 -4.61 -5.42
CA ALA A 103 7.80 -3.35 -4.70
C ALA A 103 6.69 -3.40 -3.66
N LEU A 104 7.03 -3.76 -2.43
CA LEU A 104 6.12 -3.90 -1.30
C LEU A 104 6.38 -2.81 -0.24
N SER A 105 5.47 -2.69 0.71
CA SER A 105 5.61 -1.80 1.85
C SER A 105 5.29 -2.52 3.15
N SER A 106 6.15 -2.42 4.13
CA SER A 106 5.92 -2.93 5.50
C SER A 106 4.86 -2.14 6.29
N GLY A 107 4.23 -1.14 5.70
CA GLY A 107 3.30 -0.28 6.43
C GLY A 107 3.96 0.68 7.43
N ALA A 108 5.22 0.50 7.77
CA ALA A 108 6.01 1.47 8.49
C ALA A 108 6.48 2.54 7.48
N ALA A 109 6.17 3.79 7.74
CA ALA A 109 6.72 4.89 6.96
C ALA A 109 8.22 4.97 7.20
N CYS A 110 8.94 5.11 6.10
CA CYS A 110 10.37 5.39 6.06
C CYS A 110 10.79 6.27 7.22
N THR A 111 11.60 5.80 8.11
CA THR A 111 12.73 6.57 8.61
C THR A 111 13.48 5.79 9.67
N SER A 112 14.80 5.75 9.48
CA SER A 112 15.73 5.57 10.57
C SER A 112 15.93 4.16 11.15
N ALA A 113 17.04 4.04 11.81
CA ALA A 113 17.64 2.89 12.45
C ALA A 113 16.79 2.11 13.47
N ASN A 114 15.53 2.49 13.66
CA ASN A 114 14.57 1.76 14.49
C ASN A 114 13.15 1.99 13.98
N PRO A 115 12.62 1.17 13.04
CA PRO A 115 11.29 1.34 12.50
C PRO A 115 10.24 1.08 13.58
N GLU A 116 9.57 2.14 14.02
CA GLU A 116 8.39 2.00 14.87
C GLU A 116 7.27 1.26 14.09
N PRO A 117 6.53 0.36 14.75
CA PRO A 117 5.41 -0.32 14.10
C PRO A 117 4.36 0.70 13.67
N SER A 118 3.68 0.42 12.55
CA SER A 118 2.68 1.31 11.98
C SER A 118 1.61 1.73 12.98
N HIS A 119 1.56 3.02 13.31
CA HIS A 119 0.51 3.59 14.17
C HIS A 119 -0.89 3.37 13.60
N VAL A 120 -1.04 3.25 12.28
CA VAL A 120 -2.31 2.94 11.62
C VAL A 120 -2.75 1.52 11.94
N LEU A 121 -1.85 0.54 11.87
CA LEU A 121 -2.17 -0.85 12.21
C LEU A 121 -2.47 -1.00 13.70
N GLN A 122 -1.75 -0.31 14.57
CA GLN A 122 -2.04 -0.28 16.01
C GLN A 122 -3.42 0.35 16.28
N ALA A 123 -3.78 1.43 15.59
CA ALA A 123 -5.10 2.05 15.70
C ALA A 123 -6.25 1.13 15.21
N LEU A 124 -5.94 0.17 14.33
CA LEU A 124 -6.85 -0.90 13.93
C LEU A 124 -6.94 -2.05 14.95
N GLY A 125 -6.19 -1.97 16.04
CA GLY A 125 -6.21 -2.95 17.14
C GLY A 125 -5.15 -4.05 17.04
N LEU A 126 -4.21 -3.98 16.09
CA LEU A 126 -3.12 -4.94 15.98
C LEU A 126 -2.08 -4.71 17.10
N SER A 127 -1.56 -5.79 17.64
CA SER A 127 -0.37 -5.76 18.49
C SER A 127 0.85 -5.28 17.71
N VAL A 128 1.92 -4.93 18.44
CA VAL A 128 3.21 -4.54 17.85
C VAL A 128 3.76 -5.64 16.95
N ASP A 129 3.67 -6.89 17.39
CA ASP A 129 4.19 -8.04 16.64
C ASP A 129 3.39 -8.30 15.37
N GLU A 130 2.06 -8.22 15.43
CA GLU A 130 1.19 -8.33 14.24
C GLU A 130 1.45 -7.18 13.25
N ALA A 131 1.60 -5.96 13.75
CA ALA A 131 1.92 -4.81 12.89
C ALA A 131 3.27 -4.97 12.20
N ARG A 132 4.29 -5.52 12.89
CA ARG A 132 5.61 -5.85 12.30
C ARG A 132 5.56 -7.01 11.32
N SER A 133 4.64 -7.94 11.50
CA SER A 133 4.43 -9.10 10.62
C SER A 133 3.51 -8.78 9.43
N SER A 134 3.23 -7.51 9.19
CA SER A 134 2.27 -7.08 8.17
C SER A 134 2.96 -6.50 6.94
N LEU A 135 2.42 -6.85 5.76
CA LEU A 135 2.79 -6.24 4.49
C LEU A 135 1.58 -5.60 3.80
N ARG A 136 1.85 -4.48 3.14
CA ARG A 136 0.88 -3.79 2.30
C ARG A 136 1.21 -3.99 0.83
N PHE A 137 0.23 -4.50 0.10
CA PHE A 137 0.21 -4.62 -1.35
C PHE A 137 -0.63 -3.48 -1.92
N GLY A 138 -0.03 -2.69 -2.79
CA GLY A 138 -0.70 -1.60 -3.50
C GLY A 138 -0.81 -1.96 -4.97
N LEU A 139 -2.03 -2.22 -5.44
CA LEU A 139 -2.30 -2.46 -6.85
C LEU A 139 -2.73 -1.15 -7.52
N GLY A 140 -2.24 -0.93 -8.72
CA GLY A 140 -2.51 0.28 -9.49
C GLY A 140 -2.86 0.00 -10.95
N ARG A 141 -3.00 1.07 -11.71
CA ARG A 141 -3.46 1.09 -13.11
C ARG A 141 -2.79 0.07 -14.02
N PHE A 142 -1.51 -0.20 -13.84
CA PHE A 142 -0.73 -1.02 -14.76
C PHE A 142 -0.55 -2.46 -14.31
N ASN A 143 -1.03 -2.83 -13.12
CA ASN A 143 -0.91 -4.21 -12.66
C ASN A 143 -1.80 -5.16 -13.46
N THR A 144 -1.27 -6.36 -13.72
CA THR A 144 -1.89 -7.41 -14.51
C THR A 144 -2.24 -8.65 -13.69
N ASP A 145 -3.00 -9.57 -14.26
CA ASP A 145 -3.34 -10.86 -13.64
C ASP A 145 -2.10 -11.75 -13.46
N GLU A 146 -1.14 -11.67 -14.37
CA GLU A 146 0.12 -12.41 -14.33
C GLU A 146 1.01 -11.93 -13.19
N GLU A 147 1.11 -10.61 -13.00
CA GLU A 147 1.87 -10.02 -11.88
C GLU A 147 1.26 -10.39 -10.52
N VAL A 148 -0.07 -10.45 -10.44
CA VAL A 148 -0.78 -10.89 -9.23
C VAL A 148 -0.48 -12.35 -8.93
N ALA A 149 -0.48 -13.23 -9.91
CA ALA A 149 -0.14 -14.64 -9.75
C ALA A 149 1.32 -14.81 -9.29
N PHE A 150 2.25 -14.12 -9.95
CA PHE A 150 3.66 -14.08 -9.57
C PHE A 150 3.85 -13.60 -8.12
N ALA A 151 3.16 -12.52 -7.74
CA ALA A 151 3.25 -11.97 -6.39
C ALA A 151 2.77 -12.96 -5.31
N ALA A 152 1.68 -13.66 -5.56
CA ALA A 152 1.17 -14.67 -4.64
C ALA A 152 2.16 -15.84 -4.44
N GLU A 153 2.74 -16.34 -5.54
CA GLU A 153 3.74 -17.42 -5.51
C GLU A 153 5.01 -16.97 -4.78
N ALA A 154 5.55 -15.80 -5.10
CA ALA A 154 6.74 -15.26 -4.45
C ALA A 154 6.56 -15.10 -2.94
N VAL A 155 5.39 -14.60 -2.51
CA VAL A 155 5.04 -14.48 -1.08
C VAL A 155 4.99 -15.86 -0.42
N ALA A 156 4.32 -16.83 -1.02
CA ALA A 156 4.18 -18.18 -0.46
C ALA A 156 5.55 -18.86 -0.24
N VAL A 157 6.44 -18.77 -1.24
CA VAL A 157 7.80 -19.31 -1.17
C VAL A 157 8.62 -18.63 -0.06
N ALA A 158 8.57 -17.30 0.02
CA ALA A 158 9.32 -16.55 1.02
C ALA A 158 8.82 -16.81 2.44
N VAL A 159 7.50 -16.83 2.67
CA VAL A 159 6.90 -17.15 3.97
C VAL A 159 7.29 -18.56 4.42
N ALA A 160 7.16 -19.55 3.55
CA ALA A 160 7.55 -20.93 3.85
C ALA A 160 9.03 -21.07 4.22
N LYS A 161 9.91 -20.32 3.52
CA LYS A 161 11.35 -20.27 3.82
C LYS A 161 11.63 -19.67 5.20
N LEU A 162 11.04 -18.50 5.49
CA LEU A 162 11.28 -17.78 6.75
C LEU A 162 10.75 -18.55 7.96
N ARG A 163 9.57 -19.18 7.86
CA ARG A 163 9.02 -20.01 8.93
C ARG A 163 9.88 -21.23 9.24
N ARG A 164 10.47 -21.85 8.21
CA ARG A 164 11.43 -22.96 8.42
C ARG A 164 12.67 -22.52 9.18
N LEU A 165 13.23 -21.36 8.84
CA LEU A 165 14.40 -20.81 9.51
C LEU A 165 14.15 -20.44 10.98
N ARG A 166 12.90 -20.11 11.33
CA ARG A 166 12.52 -19.80 12.71
C ARG A 166 12.24 -21.02 13.58
N GLY A 167 11.87 -22.15 12.95
CA GLY A 167 11.54 -23.41 13.65
C GLY A 167 12.72 -24.36 13.85
N SER A 168 13.90 -24.00 13.32
CA SER A 168 15.18 -24.70 13.53
C SER A 168 16.02 -23.95 14.56
#